data_4792d37b82824d775959dc8664405482
#
_entry.id   4792d37b82824d775959dc8664405482
#
_cell.length_a   1.000
_cell.length_b   1.000
_cell.length_c   1.000
_cell.angle_alpha   90.00
_cell.angle_beta   90.00
_cell.angle_gamma   90.00
#
_symmetry.space_group_name_H-M   'P 1'
#
loop_
_entity.id
_entity.type
_entity.pdbx_description
1 polymer ?
#
loop_
_entity_poly.entity_id
_entity_poly.type
_entity_poly.pdbx_seq_one_letter_code
_entity_poly.pdbx_strand_id
1 'polypeptide(L)'
;MTRKHKPLPLLEHITIESVAAEGKCIFHYDDKVVFVPFCVPGDVVDVQITKKKHSFMEGRVERIISYSKVRETPMCEHFGICGGCKWQNLPYEEQLKAKQQQVFDQLTRIGKVELPPFQPILGSVKTKEYRNKLEFGCANKRWYTKEEIAALPPKEEGQEGNLSESAIGFHITGAFDKIYPIKKCWLMDDLHNEIRNEISRYAKEKSISFYDIRAQHGLLRDLMMRNSNTGEFMLLVQFHYDEEGDEQKAMQLLQHIADSFPQITSLIYVDNQKGNDTFGDLKLTTFKGTDFIYETMEDLKFKVGPKSFYQTNTDQAYHLYCVARSFAQLTGGELVYDLYTGTGTIANFVAHQAKQVIGIEYVPEAIEDAKENSHVNGINNTLFYAGDMKDILTDDFIQEHGQPDVIITDPPRAGMHADVVKVILNAAPKRIVYVSCNPATQARDLQLMDADYKVVAVQPVDMFPHTPHVENVVLLERR
;
A
#
# COMPACT_ATOMS: atom_id res chain seq x y z
N MET A 1 -41.28 1.30 20.31
CA MET A 1 -40.66 0.20 21.10
C MET A 1 -39.33 -0.14 20.47
N THR A 2 -38.22 0.35 20.99
CA THR A 2 -36.86 0.01 20.56
C THR A 2 -36.57 -1.44 20.97
N ARG A 3 -36.39 -2.31 20.01
CA ARG A 3 -35.94 -3.68 20.27
C ARG A 3 -34.60 -3.62 21.02
N LYS A 4 -34.60 -3.99 22.31
CA LYS A 4 -33.35 -4.24 23.04
C LYS A 4 -32.59 -5.36 22.32
N HIS A 5 -31.49 -5.02 21.62
CA HIS A 5 -30.58 -6.01 21.11
C HIS A 5 -30.02 -6.80 22.30
N LYS A 6 -30.20 -8.12 22.32
CA LYS A 6 -29.48 -9.01 23.26
C LYS A 6 -27.99 -8.78 23.04
N PRO A 7 -27.19 -8.60 24.10
CA PRO A 7 -25.74 -8.52 23.96
C PRO A 7 -25.23 -9.80 23.28
N LEU A 8 -24.29 -9.64 22.38
CA LEU A 8 -23.62 -10.76 21.73
C LEU A 8 -22.77 -11.52 22.76
N PRO A 9 -22.59 -12.86 22.63
CA PRO A 9 -21.94 -13.67 23.65
C PRO A 9 -20.45 -13.35 23.82
N LEU A 10 -19.96 -13.53 25.04
CA LEU A 10 -18.55 -13.71 25.33
C LEU A 10 -18.24 -15.21 25.23
N LEU A 11 -17.25 -15.56 24.44
CA LEU A 11 -16.74 -16.92 24.28
C LEU A 11 -15.46 -17.03 25.09
N GLU A 12 -15.41 -17.94 26.06
CA GLU A 12 -14.28 -18.05 27.00
C GLU A 12 -13.38 -19.22 26.63
N HIS A 13 -12.07 -19.07 26.95
CA HIS A 13 -11.04 -20.12 26.79
C HIS A 13 -10.92 -20.68 25.35
N ILE A 14 -11.04 -19.80 24.37
CA ILE A 14 -10.95 -20.19 22.96
C ILE A 14 -9.50 -20.29 22.54
N THR A 15 -9.12 -21.42 21.94
CA THR A 15 -7.81 -21.58 21.28
C THR A 15 -7.89 -21.08 19.84
N ILE A 16 -6.99 -20.18 19.47
CA ILE A 16 -6.85 -19.68 18.11
C ILE A 16 -6.21 -20.76 17.23
N GLU A 17 -6.87 -21.08 16.09
CA GLU A 17 -6.50 -22.21 15.23
C GLU A 17 -5.49 -21.81 14.16
N SER A 18 -5.76 -20.75 13.41
CA SER A 18 -4.93 -20.37 12.26
C SER A 18 -5.03 -18.89 11.91
N VAL A 19 -4.12 -18.44 11.03
CA VAL A 19 -4.15 -17.12 10.41
C VAL A 19 -5.09 -17.17 9.20
N ALA A 20 -5.86 -16.12 9.02
CA ALA A 20 -6.74 -15.90 7.87
C ALA A 20 -6.33 -14.67 7.07
N ALA A 21 -7.01 -14.44 5.95
CA ALA A 21 -6.85 -13.25 5.14
C ALA A 21 -7.08 -11.96 5.95
N GLU A 22 -6.59 -10.82 5.45
CA GLU A 22 -6.72 -9.48 6.05
C GLU A 22 -6.07 -9.34 7.44
N GLY A 23 -5.16 -10.24 7.81
CA GLY A 23 -4.41 -10.15 9.08
C GLY A 23 -5.19 -10.56 10.31
N LYS A 24 -6.35 -11.21 10.16
CA LYS A 24 -7.14 -11.79 11.24
C LYS A 24 -6.69 -13.22 11.50
N CYS A 25 -6.96 -13.70 12.71
CA CYS A 25 -6.91 -15.12 13.04
C CYS A 25 -8.31 -15.69 13.11
N ILE A 26 -8.43 -17.02 13.09
CA ILE A 26 -9.71 -17.71 13.15
C ILE A 26 -9.71 -18.85 14.15
N PHE A 27 -10.92 -19.17 14.57
CA PHE A 27 -11.32 -20.43 15.21
C PHE A 27 -12.74 -20.79 14.79
N HIS A 28 -13.15 -22.03 15.01
CA HIS A 28 -14.50 -22.51 14.72
C HIS A 28 -15.35 -22.53 15.98
N TYR A 29 -16.56 -22.02 15.88
CA TYR A 29 -17.55 -22.06 16.95
C TYR A 29 -18.97 -22.16 16.37
N ASP A 30 -19.75 -23.15 16.83
CA ASP A 30 -21.15 -23.33 16.42
C ASP A 30 -21.30 -23.40 14.87
N ASP A 31 -20.49 -24.27 14.23
CA ASP A 31 -20.41 -24.45 12.77
C ASP A 31 -20.05 -23.18 11.95
N LYS A 32 -19.50 -22.15 12.62
CA LYS A 32 -19.09 -20.90 11.98
C LYS A 32 -17.64 -20.58 12.22
N VAL A 33 -17.05 -19.94 11.23
CA VAL A 33 -15.74 -19.31 11.38
C VAL A 33 -15.89 -18.00 12.16
N VAL A 34 -15.06 -17.80 13.17
CA VAL A 34 -14.98 -16.56 13.93
C VAL A 34 -13.65 -15.88 13.65
N PHE A 35 -13.70 -14.64 13.15
CA PHE A 35 -12.53 -13.81 12.85
C PHE A 35 -12.17 -12.93 14.03
N VAL A 36 -10.89 -12.96 14.45
CA VAL A 36 -10.37 -12.18 15.58
C VAL A 36 -9.03 -11.54 15.20
N PRO A 37 -8.86 -10.23 15.33
CA PRO A 37 -7.60 -9.56 15.03
C PRO A 37 -6.59 -9.69 16.20
N PHE A 38 -5.29 -9.48 15.90
CA PHE A 38 -4.18 -9.38 16.84
C PHE A 38 -3.88 -10.62 17.69
N CYS A 39 -4.42 -11.77 17.29
CA CYS A 39 -4.08 -13.07 17.84
C CYS A 39 -2.93 -13.72 17.05
N VAL A 40 -2.44 -14.83 17.62
CA VAL A 40 -1.49 -15.74 16.99
C VAL A 40 -2.03 -17.16 17.18
N PRO A 41 -1.87 -18.08 16.21
CA PRO A 41 -2.27 -19.47 16.38
C PRO A 41 -1.70 -20.09 17.64
N GLY A 42 -2.55 -20.75 18.43
CA GLY A 42 -2.21 -21.31 19.75
C GLY A 42 -2.37 -20.34 20.93
N ASP A 43 -2.72 -19.08 20.72
CA ASP A 43 -3.21 -18.22 21.82
C ASP A 43 -4.52 -18.80 22.39
N VAL A 44 -4.66 -18.77 23.72
CA VAL A 44 -5.94 -19.04 24.39
C VAL A 44 -6.52 -17.71 24.89
N VAL A 45 -7.72 -17.38 24.44
CA VAL A 45 -8.32 -16.06 24.61
C VAL A 45 -9.80 -16.11 25.00
N ASP A 46 -10.27 -15.07 25.69
CA ASP A 46 -11.71 -14.78 25.77
C ASP A 46 -12.06 -13.79 24.66
N VAL A 47 -13.09 -14.12 23.88
CA VAL A 47 -13.50 -13.38 22.69
C VAL A 47 -14.91 -12.81 22.86
N GLN A 48 -15.03 -11.49 22.90
CA GLN A 48 -16.33 -10.84 22.79
C GLN A 48 -16.77 -10.81 21.33
N ILE A 49 -17.87 -11.47 21.00
CA ILE A 49 -18.45 -11.40 19.66
C ILE A 49 -18.98 -9.97 19.43
N THR A 50 -18.58 -9.37 18.32
CA THR A 50 -18.96 -8.01 17.92
C THR A 50 -19.95 -7.99 16.77
N LYS A 51 -19.96 -9.08 15.94
CA LYS A 51 -20.86 -9.20 14.79
C LYS A 51 -21.18 -10.67 14.52
N LYS A 52 -22.44 -10.96 14.24
CA LYS A 52 -22.91 -12.30 13.87
C LYS A 52 -23.62 -12.22 12.52
N LYS A 53 -23.10 -12.97 11.53
CA LYS A 53 -23.70 -13.18 10.21
C LYS A 53 -24.16 -14.63 10.06
N HIS A 54 -24.80 -14.93 8.93
CA HIS A 54 -25.28 -16.29 8.65
C HIS A 54 -24.10 -17.28 8.57
N SER A 55 -23.04 -16.95 7.86
CA SER A 55 -21.89 -17.82 7.56
C SER A 55 -20.66 -17.60 8.45
N PHE A 56 -20.55 -16.48 9.18
CA PHE A 56 -19.37 -16.17 9.99
C PHE A 56 -19.71 -15.25 11.17
N MET A 57 -18.78 -15.12 12.08
CA MET A 57 -18.79 -14.14 13.17
C MET A 57 -17.49 -13.33 13.18
N GLU A 58 -17.55 -12.13 13.79
CA GLU A 58 -16.37 -11.32 14.12
C GLU A 58 -16.34 -11.09 15.62
N GLY A 59 -15.16 -11.16 16.20
CA GLY A 59 -14.92 -10.94 17.61
C GLY A 59 -13.71 -10.05 17.85
N ARG A 60 -13.61 -9.58 19.09
CA ARG A 60 -12.40 -8.93 19.60
C ARG A 60 -11.92 -9.67 20.84
N VAL A 61 -10.61 -9.70 21.04
CA VAL A 61 -10.03 -10.22 22.27
C VAL A 61 -10.45 -9.34 23.43
N GLU A 62 -11.05 -9.92 24.43
CA GLU A 62 -11.35 -9.25 25.72
C GLU A 62 -10.22 -9.51 26.73
N ARG A 63 -9.69 -10.73 26.74
CA ARG A 63 -8.59 -11.14 27.62
C ARG A 63 -7.78 -12.25 26.97
N ILE A 64 -6.45 -12.21 27.13
CA ILE A 64 -5.56 -13.33 26.78
C ILE A 64 -5.34 -14.16 28.04
N ILE A 65 -5.68 -15.44 27.96
CA ILE A 65 -5.53 -16.41 29.06
C ILE A 65 -4.12 -16.98 29.05
N SER A 66 -3.64 -17.40 27.89
CA SER A 66 -2.26 -17.83 27.69
C SER A 66 -1.76 -17.47 26.30
N TYR A 67 -0.50 -17.08 26.24
CA TYR A 67 0.17 -16.77 24.98
C TYR A 67 0.65 -18.05 24.28
N SER A 68 0.54 -18.06 22.98
CA SER A 68 1.16 -19.08 22.13
C SER A 68 2.68 -19.04 22.24
N LYS A 69 3.31 -20.21 22.14
CA LYS A 69 4.79 -20.34 22.16
C LYS A 69 5.45 -19.71 20.91
N VAL A 70 4.72 -19.57 19.83
CA VAL A 70 5.23 -18.95 18.59
C VAL A 70 5.06 -17.43 18.56
N ARG A 71 4.41 -16.84 19.58
CA ARG A 71 4.21 -15.40 19.64
C ARG A 71 5.52 -14.66 19.91
N GLU A 72 5.76 -13.60 19.15
CA GLU A 72 6.86 -12.67 19.35
C GLU A 72 6.40 -11.37 20.00
N THR A 73 7.32 -10.69 20.69
CA THR A 73 7.07 -9.34 21.19
C THR A 73 7.17 -8.35 20.03
N PRO A 74 6.11 -7.56 19.74
CA PRO A 74 6.18 -6.55 18.71
C PRO A 74 7.33 -5.55 18.96
N MET A 75 8.07 -5.21 17.90
CA MET A 75 9.15 -4.21 17.98
C MET A 75 8.63 -2.78 18.12
N CYS A 76 7.40 -2.53 17.69
CA CYS A 76 6.79 -1.21 17.64
C CYS A 76 5.83 -0.99 18.82
N GLU A 77 6.06 0.04 19.62
CA GLU A 77 5.18 0.43 20.73
C GLU A 77 3.75 0.78 20.31
N HIS A 78 3.56 1.13 19.02
CA HIS A 78 2.27 1.50 18.43
C HIS A 78 1.53 0.31 17.81
N PHE A 79 2.09 -0.91 17.92
CA PHE A 79 1.45 -2.10 17.37
C PHE A 79 0.08 -2.35 18.03
N GLY A 80 -0.92 -2.66 17.20
CA GLY A 80 -2.29 -2.85 17.66
C GLY A 80 -3.11 -1.57 17.77
N ILE A 81 -2.49 -0.38 17.66
CA ILE A 81 -3.16 0.92 17.76
C ILE A 81 -3.18 1.63 16.41
N CYS A 82 -2.02 1.93 15.81
CA CYS A 82 -1.93 2.73 14.57
C CYS A 82 -2.51 2.03 13.33
N GLY A 83 -2.71 0.73 13.38
CA GLY A 83 -3.38 -0.03 12.31
C GLY A 83 -2.53 -0.36 11.07
N GLY A 84 -1.31 0.12 10.94
CA GLY A 84 -0.42 -0.16 9.81
C GLY A 84 0.04 -1.62 9.77
N CYS A 85 0.73 -2.06 10.82
CA CYS A 85 1.16 -3.45 10.96
C CYS A 85 0.09 -4.32 11.62
N LYS A 86 -0.05 -5.57 11.16
CA LYS A 86 -1.02 -6.54 11.69
C LYS A 86 -0.36 -7.75 12.34
N TRP A 87 0.91 -8.05 12.02
CA TRP A 87 1.57 -9.31 12.32
C TRP A 87 2.95 -9.16 12.99
N GLN A 88 3.24 -8.04 13.68
CA GLN A 88 4.51 -7.92 14.43
C GLN A 88 4.62 -8.88 15.62
N ASN A 89 3.53 -9.50 16.02
CA ASN A 89 3.43 -10.52 17.04
C ASN A 89 3.55 -11.96 16.49
N LEU A 90 3.74 -12.11 15.17
CA LEU A 90 3.87 -13.38 14.47
C LEU A 90 5.27 -13.46 13.84
N PRO A 91 6.06 -14.53 14.04
CA PRO A 91 7.36 -14.72 13.40
C PRO A 91 7.29 -14.55 11.89
N TYR A 92 8.33 -14.00 11.31
CA TYR A 92 8.31 -13.69 9.87
C TYR A 92 8.10 -14.91 8.98
N GLU A 93 8.70 -16.06 9.36
CA GLU A 93 8.49 -17.33 8.65
C GLU A 93 7.01 -17.78 8.67
N GLU A 94 6.32 -17.57 9.78
CA GLU A 94 4.88 -17.87 9.88
C GLU A 94 4.04 -16.87 9.07
N GLN A 95 4.46 -15.60 8.97
CA GLN A 95 3.84 -14.63 8.07
C GLN A 95 3.94 -15.09 6.61
N LEU A 96 5.11 -15.58 6.19
CA LEU A 96 5.33 -16.10 4.83
C LEU A 96 4.44 -17.32 4.54
N LYS A 97 4.37 -18.28 5.47
CA LYS A 97 3.48 -19.45 5.34
C LYS A 97 2.01 -19.03 5.20
N ALA A 98 1.56 -18.08 6.03
CA ALA A 98 0.19 -17.57 5.97
C ALA A 98 -0.13 -16.89 4.63
N LYS A 99 0.81 -16.09 4.10
CA LYS A 99 0.66 -15.44 2.79
C LYS A 99 0.64 -16.44 1.64
N GLN A 100 1.52 -17.41 1.65
CA GLN A 100 1.52 -18.48 0.65
C GLN A 100 0.22 -19.28 0.67
N GLN A 101 -0.26 -19.64 1.87
CA GLN A 101 -1.52 -20.34 2.03
C GLN A 101 -2.71 -19.50 1.56
N GLN A 102 -2.71 -18.20 1.82
CA GLN A 102 -3.73 -17.27 1.33
C GLN A 102 -3.80 -17.27 -0.21
N VAL A 103 -2.66 -17.18 -0.89
CA VAL A 103 -2.62 -17.25 -2.36
C VAL A 103 -3.17 -18.58 -2.85
N PHE A 104 -2.70 -19.70 -2.27
CA PHE A 104 -3.17 -21.04 -2.64
C PHE A 104 -4.68 -21.18 -2.48
N ASP A 105 -5.22 -20.79 -1.32
CA ASP A 105 -6.66 -20.88 -1.03
C ASP A 105 -7.51 -20.05 -1.98
N GLN A 106 -7.06 -18.83 -2.30
CA GLN A 106 -7.81 -17.92 -3.18
C GLN A 106 -7.78 -18.40 -4.62
N LEU A 107 -6.63 -18.80 -5.15
CA LEU A 107 -6.53 -19.33 -6.51
C LEU A 107 -7.33 -20.63 -6.66
N THR A 108 -7.29 -21.53 -5.68
CA THR A 108 -8.00 -22.81 -5.72
C THR A 108 -9.51 -22.63 -5.58
N ARG A 109 -9.96 -21.86 -4.57
CA ARG A 109 -11.39 -21.77 -4.23
C ARG A 109 -12.17 -20.83 -5.10
N ILE A 110 -11.54 -19.71 -5.54
CA ILE A 110 -12.17 -18.70 -6.38
C ILE A 110 -11.88 -18.97 -7.85
N GLY A 111 -10.62 -19.16 -8.21
CA GLY A 111 -10.18 -19.35 -9.60
C GLY A 111 -10.71 -20.64 -10.19
N LYS A 112 -10.68 -21.74 -9.42
CA LYS A 112 -11.13 -23.07 -9.83
C LYS A 112 -10.48 -23.55 -11.14
N VAL A 113 -9.29 -23.05 -11.43
CA VAL A 113 -8.47 -23.41 -12.59
C VAL A 113 -7.46 -24.48 -12.19
N GLU A 114 -6.94 -25.21 -13.16
CA GLU A 114 -5.82 -26.12 -12.93
C GLU A 114 -4.57 -25.33 -12.56
N LEU A 115 -3.93 -25.70 -11.44
CA LEU A 115 -2.76 -24.98 -10.90
C LEU A 115 -1.54 -25.90 -10.86
N PRO A 116 -0.38 -25.44 -11.30
CA PRO A 116 0.88 -26.15 -11.11
C PRO A 116 1.29 -26.13 -9.63
N PRO A 117 2.30 -26.91 -9.21
CA PRO A 117 2.93 -26.72 -7.91
C PRO A 117 3.45 -25.29 -7.77
N PHE A 118 3.14 -24.66 -6.63
CA PHE A 118 3.57 -23.31 -6.35
C PHE A 118 5.06 -23.27 -6.01
N GLN A 119 5.74 -22.24 -6.46
CA GLN A 119 7.06 -21.94 -5.97
C GLN A 119 6.96 -21.42 -4.52
N PRO A 120 7.96 -21.68 -3.65
CA PRO A 120 7.99 -21.10 -2.32
C PRO A 120 7.91 -19.58 -2.37
N ILE A 121 7.14 -18.97 -1.47
CA ILE A 121 7.01 -17.51 -1.43
C ILE A 121 8.38 -16.82 -1.30
N LEU A 122 8.62 -15.81 -2.10
CA LEU A 122 9.81 -14.97 -1.98
C LEU A 122 9.61 -13.99 -0.82
N GLY A 123 10.36 -14.21 0.28
CA GLY A 123 10.40 -13.32 1.42
C GLY A 123 11.19 -12.05 1.14
N SER A 124 10.89 -10.98 1.87
CA SER A 124 11.67 -9.74 1.85
C SER A 124 12.92 -9.90 2.71
N VAL A 125 14.07 -9.48 2.20
CA VAL A 125 15.34 -9.50 2.94
C VAL A 125 15.27 -8.55 4.15
N LYS A 126 14.67 -7.38 3.96
CA LYS A 126 14.44 -6.41 5.02
C LYS A 126 13.01 -6.52 5.53
N THR A 127 12.85 -6.71 6.84
CA THR A 127 11.54 -6.67 7.51
C THR A 127 11.29 -5.36 8.24
N LYS A 128 12.31 -4.50 8.32
CA LYS A 128 12.30 -3.13 8.86
C LYS A 128 12.92 -2.20 7.84
N GLU A 129 12.58 -0.92 7.89
CA GLU A 129 13.19 0.14 7.07
C GLU A 129 13.19 -0.19 5.56
N TYR A 130 12.18 -0.95 5.13
CA TYR A 130 12.04 -1.36 3.74
C TYR A 130 11.20 -0.39 2.92
N ARG A 131 10.38 0.42 3.61
CA ARG A 131 9.38 1.27 2.97
C ARG A 131 9.96 2.61 2.57
N ASN A 132 9.80 2.98 1.32
CA ASN A 132 10.31 4.22 0.76
C ASN A 132 9.29 5.37 0.72
N LYS A 133 8.02 5.15 1.15
CA LYS A 133 6.97 6.18 1.17
C LYS A 133 6.05 6.00 2.35
N LEU A 134 5.81 7.07 3.11
CA LEU A 134 4.80 7.17 4.17
C LEU A 134 4.05 8.50 4.07
N GLU A 135 2.76 8.46 4.40
CA GLU A 135 1.88 9.62 4.49
C GLU A 135 1.36 9.72 5.92
N PHE A 136 1.40 10.92 6.52
CA PHE A 136 1.00 11.18 7.89
C PHE A 136 0.00 12.31 7.92
N GLY A 137 -1.18 12.05 8.49
CA GLY A 137 -2.16 13.09 8.75
C GLY A 137 -1.71 14.00 9.90
N CYS A 138 -2.09 15.27 9.80
CA CYS A 138 -1.92 16.27 10.85
C CYS A 138 -3.31 16.72 11.30
N ALA A 139 -3.64 16.56 12.58
CA ALA A 139 -4.96 16.94 13.08
C ALA A 139 -4.88 17.63 14.45
N ASN A 140 -5.86 18.50 14.71
CA ASN A 140 -6.04 19.13 16.01
C ASN A 140 -6.71 18.20 17.05
N LYS A 141 -7.03 16.95 16.64
CA LYS A 141 -7.70 15.94 17.49
C LYS A 141 -6.84 14.68 17.58
N ARG A 142 -6.10 14.58 18.68
CA ARG A 142 -5.38 13.36 19.02
C ARG A 142 -6.35 12.25 19.44
N TRP A 143 -6.06 11.02 19.02
CA TRP A 143 -6.63 9.81 19.61
C TRP A 143 -5.90 9.46 20.90
N TYR A 144 -6.64 9.08 21.94
CA TYR A 144 -6.12 8.59 23.22
C TYR A 144 -6.51 7.13 23.43
N THR A 145 -5.59 6.32 23.94
CA THR A 145 -5.92 4.96 24.39
C THR A 145 -6.72 4.98 25.68
N LYS A 146 -7.31 3.85 26.06
CA LYS A 146 -8.05 3.74 27.33
C LYS A 146 -7.14 4.00 28.54
N GLU A 147 -5.90 3.51 28.45
CA GLU A 147 -4.86 3.65 29.47
C GLU A 147 -4.43 5.12 29.61
N GLU A 148 -4.22 5.82 28.49
CA GLU A 148 -3.93 7.25 28.49
C GLU A 148 -5.09 8.06 29.09
N ILE A 149 -6.33 7.74 28.72
CA ILE A 149 -7.52 8.40 29.30
C ILE A 149 -7.60 8.17 30.81
N ALA A 150 -7.34 6.95 31.27
CA ALA A 150 -7.37 6.62 32.69
C ALA A 150 -6.25 7.30 33.50
N ALA A 151 -5.14 7.64 32.86
CA ALA A 151 -4.02 8.34 33.47
C ALA A 151 -4.17 9.88 33.48
N LEU A 152 -5.20 10.42 32.82
CA LEU A 152 -5.46 11.87 32.84
C LEU A 152 -5.91 12.32 34.23
N PRO A 153 -5.51 13.55 34.64
CA PRO A 153 -6.02 14.11 35.88
C PRO A 153 -7.56 14.23 35.84
N PRO A 154 -8.24 14.09 36.98
CA PRO A 154 -9.67 14.30 37.04
C PRO A 154 -10.05 15.68 36.49
N LYS A 155 -11.12 15.75 35.68
CA LYS A 155 -11.62 17.02 35.18
C LYS A 155 -12.05 17.88 36.35
N GLU A 156 -11.64 19.15 36.40
CA GLU A 156 -12.18 20.12 37.34
C GLU A 156 -13.66 20.40 36.99
N GLU A 157 -14.50 20.54 38.00
CA GLU A 157 -15.93 20.87 37.82
C GLU A 157 -16.08 22.17 37.02
N GLY A 158 -16.71 22.07 35.82
CA GLY A 158 -16.93 23.21 34.93
C GLY A 158 -16.01 23.28 33.70
N GLN A 159 -15.02 22.42 33.56
CA GLN A 159 -14.25 22.28 32.33
C GLN A 159 -14.98 21.38 31.30
N GLU A 160 -15.82 22.00 30.48
CA GLU A 160 -16.32 21.43 29.23
C GLU A 160 -15.19 21.52 28.17
N GLY A 161 -14.08 20.83 28.38
CA GLY A 161 -13.01 20.75 27.41
C GLY A 161 -12.95 19.35 26.81
N ASN A 162 -13.23 19.19 25.52
CA ASN A 162 -12.75 18.02 24.79
C ASN A 162 -11.22 18.04 24.88
N LEU A 163 -10.61 16.87 25.16
CA LEU A 163 -9.17 16.68 25.03
C LEU A 163 -8.79 16.98 23.57
N SER A 164 -8.30 18.19 23.33
CA SER A 164 -7.89 18.67 22.02
C SER A 164 -6.38 18.88 22.07
N GLU A 165 -5.62 17.86 21.64
CA GLU A 165 -4.19 17.94 21.44
C GLU A 165 -3.91 17.69 19.96
N SER A 166 -3.05 18.53 19.38
CA SER A 166 -2.63 18.35 17.99
C SER A 166 -1.65 17.19 17.87
N ALA A 167 -1.77 16.41 16.77
CA ALA A 167 -0.93 15.25 16.52
C ALA A 167 -0.60 15.10 15.04
N ILE A 168 0.59 14.54 14.79
CA ILE A 168 1.01 14.01 13.49
C ILE A 168 1.15 12.49 13.63
N GLY A 169 0.53 11.75 12.72
CA GLY A 169 0.56 10.30 12.76
C GLY A 169 -0.43 9.65 11.81
N PHE A 170 -1.04 8.55 12.24
CA PHE A 170 -1.98 7.81 11.41
C PHE A 170 -3.41 7.90 11.93
N HIS A 171 -4.35 7.88 10.99
CA HIS A 171 -5.77 7.78 11.32
C HIS A 171 -6.10 6.43 11.97
N ILE A 172 -6.94 6.48 12.99
CA ILE A 172 -7.45 5.27 13.65
C ILE A 172 -8.62 4.71 12.86
N THR A 173 -8.64 3.40 12.68
CA THR A 173 -9.75 2.71 12.03
C THR A 173 -11.09 3.05 12.69
N GLY A 174 -12.02 3.60 11.92
CA GLY A 174 -13.34 4.03 12.40
C GLY A 174 -13.38 5.43 13.03
N ALA A 175 -12.26 6.18 13.05
CA ALA A 175 -12.18 7.56 13.55
C ALA A 175 -11.38 8.43 12.58
N PHE A 176 -11.98 8.76 11.43
CA PHE A 176 -11.35 9.49 10.33
C PHE A 176 -10.87 10.90 10.69
N ASP A 177 -11.40 11.48 11.76
CA ASP A 177 -11.10 12.83 12.27
C ASP A 177 -10.08 12.83 13.43
N LYS A 178 -9.51 11.68 13.77
CA LYS A 178 -8.55 11.55 14.87
C LYS A 178 -7.26 10.89 14.42
N ILE A 179 -6.16 11.46 14.88
CA ILE A 179 -4.82 10.97 14.60
C ILE A 179 -4.21 10.36 15.87
N TYR A 180 -3.65 9.17 15.74
CA TYR A 180 -2.78 8.60 16.76
C TYR A 180 -1.35 9.06 16.52
N PRO A 181 -0.73 9.77 17.48
CA PRO A 181 0.63 10.28 17.30
C PRO A 181 1.63 9.13 17.24
N ILE A 182 2.52 9.17 16.27
CA ILE A 182 3.56 8.16 16.08
C ILE A 182 4.90 8.74 16.55
N LYS A 183 5.57 8.10 17.50
CA LYS A 183 6.92 8.49 17.92
C LYS A 183 7.98 7.91 16.98
N LYS A 184 7.88 6.59 16.70
CA LYS A 184 8.77 5.89 15.78
C LYS A 184 7.98 4.90 14.94
N CYS A 185 8.08 5.03 13.60
CA CYS A 185 7.66 4.01 12.66
C CYS A 185 8.90 3.23 12.19
N TRP A 186 8.85 1.90 12.27
CA TRP A 186 9.96 1.02 11.93
C TRP A 186 9.97 0.58 10.46
N LEU A 187 9.01 1.04 9.68
CA LEU A 187 8.87 0.61 8.28
C LEU A 187 9.71 1.44 7.31
N MET A 188 10.12 2.65 7.68
CA MET A 188 10.99 3.55 6.92
C MET A 188 12.19 3.91 7.80
N ASP A 189 13.26 4.45 7.24
CA ASP A 189 14.47 4.87 7.95
C ASP A 189 14.20 5.90 9.09
N ASP A 190 15.19 6.14 9.95
CA ASP A 190 14.98 7.02 11.11
C ASP A 190 14.84 8.49 10.74
N LEU A 191 15.35 8.94 9.58
CA LEU A 191 15.28 10.34 9.16
C LEU A 191 13.83 10.84 9.08
N HIS A 192 12.91 10.00 8.57
CA HIS A 192 11.49 10.39 8.53
C HIS A 192 10.87 10.57 9.93
N ASN A 193 11.33 9.80 10.93
CA ASN A 193 10.88 9.96 12.31
C ASN A 193 11.37 11.30 12.89
N GLU A 194 12.64 11.65 12.63
CA GLU A 194 13.26 12.90 13.09
C GLU A 194 12.54 14.10 12.47
N ILE A 195 12.35 14.12 11.15
CA ILE A 195 11.63 15.18 10.44
C ILE A 195 10.22 15.36 10.97
N ARG A 196 9.43 14.27 11.05
CA ARG A 196 8.04 14.33 11.55
C ARG A 196 7.96 14.87 12.98
N ASN A 197 8.82 14.37 13.85
CA ASN A 197 8.83 14.78 15.26
C ASN A 197 9.23 16.25 15.39
N GLU A 198 10.20 16.71 14.60
CA GLU A 198 10.63 18.11 14.57
C GLU A 198 9.52 19.04 14.03
N ILE A 199 8.83 18.64 12.96
CA ILE A 199 7.66 19.39 12.45
C ILE A 199 6.60 19.52 13.55
N SER A 200 6.30 18.42 14.25
CA SER A 200 5.31 18.43 15.34
C SER A 200 5.75 19.36 16.49
N ARG A 201 7.03 19.33 16.86
CA ARG A 201 7.60 20.17 17.92
C ARG A 201 7.54 21.66 17.53
N TYR A 202 8.06 22.01 16.34
CA TYR A 202 8.11 23.37 15.85
C TYR A 202 6.71 23.96 15.67
N ALA A 203 5.79 23.21 15.08
CA ALA A 203 4.41 23.67 14.87
C ALA A 203 3.72 24.00 16.20
N LYS A 204 3.90 23.20 17.25
CA LYS A 204 3.37 23.45 18.59
C LYS A 204 4.03 24.68 19.23
N GLU A 205 5.37 24.79 19.13
CA GLU A 205 6.13 25.92 19.69
C GLU A 205 5.74 27.26 19.04
N LYS A 206 5.54 27.26 17.72
CA LYS A 206 5.15 28.46 16.95
C LYS A 206 3.66 28.68 16.84
N SER A 207 2.85 27.89 17.56
CA SER A 207 1.39 27.98 17.53
C SER A 207 0.80 27.90 16.11
N ILE A 208 1.41 27.06 15.26
CA ILE A 208 0.88 26.69 13.95
C ILE A 208 -0.34 25.79 14.18
N SER A 209 -1.49 26.17 13.63
CA SER A 209 -2.73 25.42 13.77
C SER A 209 -2.66 24.09 12.96
N PHE A 210 -3.25 23.03 13.51
CA PHE A 210 -3.40 21.76 12.83
C PHE A 210 -4.82 21.64 12.26
N TYR A 211 -4.95 21.02 11.12
CA TYR A 211 -6.21 20.94 10.39
C TYR A 211 -7.29 20.17 11.14
N ASP A 212 -8.49 20.73 11.18
CA ASP A 212 -9.71 20.06 11.62
C ASP A 212 -10.54 19.66 10.41
N ILE A 213 -10.54 18.38 10.07
CA ILE A 213 -11.25 17.86 8.89
C ILE A 213 -12.76 18.05 8.95
N ARG A 214 -13.35 18.21 10.15
CA ARG A 214 -14.81 18.48 10.31
C ARG A 214 -15.14 19.96 10.16
N ALA A 215 -14.31 20.82 10.75
CA ALA A 215 -14.46 22.26 10.65
C ALA A 215 -13.90 22.82 9.34
N GLN A 216 -13.04 22.06 8.65
CA GLN A 216 -12.27 22.46 7.46
C GLN A 216 -11.49 23.76 7.74
N HIS A 217 -10.75 23.75 8.84
CA HIS A 217 -10.01 24.92 9.35
C HIS A 217 -8.69 24.47 9.97
N GLY A 218 -7.66 25.33 9.87
CA GLY A 218 -6.32 25.08 10.39
C GLY A 218 -5.28 24.80 9.31
N LEU A 219 -4.03 25.21 9.55
CA LEU A 219 -2.99 25.35 8.55
C LEU A 219 -2.30 24.04 8.15
N LEU A 220 -1.75 23.29 9.12
CA LEU A 220 -0.95 22.09 8.85
C LEU A 220 -1.84 20.87 8.68
N ARG A 221 -1.81 20.25 7.48
CA ARG A 221 -2.82 19.29 7.08
C ARG A 221 -2.31 17.87 6.91
N ASP A 222 -1.23 17.68 6.13
CA ASP A 222 -0.70 16.35 5.84
C ASP A 222 0.79 16.40 5.48
N LEU A 223 1.49 15.28 5.66
CA LEU A 223 2.90 15.12 5.28
C LEU A 223 3.04 13.86 4.43
N MET A 224 3.65 13.97 3.26
CA MET A 224 4.12 12.81 2.49
C MET A 224 5.65 12.82 2.49
N MET A 225 6.24 11.71 2.90
CA MET A 225 7.68 11.50 2.92
C MET A 225 8.07 10.36 2.01
N ARG A 226 9.12 10.56 1.23
CA ARG A 226 9.66 9.54 0.34
C ARG A 226 11.18 9.61 0.36
N ASN A 227 11.84 8.48 0.55
CA ASN A 227 13.27 8.32 0.33
C ASN A 227 13.53 7.44 -0.90
N SER A 228 14.76 7.40 -1.37
CA SER A 228 15.17 6.56 -2.48
C SER A 228 16.45 5.80 -2.15
N ASN A 229 16.72 4.74 -2.92
CA ASN A 229 17.96 3.98 -2.80
C ASN A 229 19.20 4.74 -3.30
N THR A 230 19.02 5.92 -3.91
CA THR A 230 20.11 6.85 -4.26
C THR A 230 20.49 7.80 -3.11
N GLY A 231 19.78 7.71 -1.96
CA GLY A 231 19.99 8.55 -0.79
C GLY A 231 19.29 9.93 -0.85
N GLU A 232 18.43 10.14 -1.84
CA GLU A 232 17.61 11.36 -1.93
C GLU A 232 16.38 11.25 -1.04
N PHE A 233 15.90 12.38 -0.53
CA PHE A 233 14.75 12.47 0.35
C PHE A 233 13.78 13.56 -0.10
N MET A 234 12.51 13.20 -0.29
CA MET A 234 11.42 14.10 -0.64
C MET A 234 10.48 14.27 0.54
N LEU A 235 10.13 15.52 0.83
CA LEU A 235 9.06 15.88 1.75
C LEU A 235 8.05 16.78 1.02
N LEU A 236 6.79 16.36 0.99
CA LEU A 236 5.66 17.19 0.60
C LEU A 236 4.86 17.56 1.86
N VAL A 237 4.63 18.87 2.05
CA VAL A 237 3.80 19.40 3.13
C VAL A 237 2.50 19.95 2.54
N GLN A 238 1.37 19.45 3.02
CA GLN A 238 0.08 19.99 2.66
C GLN A 238 -0.36 21.02 3.70
N PHE A 239 -0.69 22.19 3.23
CA PHE A 239 -1.27 23.28 4.02
C PHE A 239 -2.73 23.53 3.62
N HIS A 240 -3.41 24.32 4.43
CA HIS A 240 -4.72 24.87 4.13
C HIS A 240 -4.72 26.34 4.64
N TYR A 241 -4.65 27.30 3.71
CA TYR A 241 -4.57 28.72 4.04
C TYR A 241 -5.98 29.29 4.21
N ASP A 242 -6.37 29.60 5.44
CA ASP A 242 -7.69 30.16 5.76
C ASP A 242 -7.65 31.37 6.70
N GLU A 243 -6.47 31.70 7.27
CA GLU A 243 -6.26 32.87 8.12
C GLU A 243 -5.19 33.81 7.57
N GLU A 244 -5.30 35.08 7.91
CA GLU A 244 -4.24 36.06 7.62
C GLU A 244 -2.92 35.66 8.30
N GLY A 245 -1.83 35.62 7.52
CA GLY A 245 -0.51 35.21 8.01
C GLY A 245 -0.21 33.72 7.92
N ASP A 246 -1.13 32.88 7.47
CA ASP A 246 -0.92 31.43 7.32
C ASP A 246 0.19 31.12 6.31
N GLU A 247 0.23 31.81 5.18
CA GLU A 247 1.31 31.66 4.22
C GLU A 247 2.66 31.97 4.83
N GLN A 248 2.76 33.01 5.64
CA GLN A 248 4.00 33.38 6.33
C GLN A 248 4.43 32.30 7.33
N LYS A 249 3.50 31.76 8.11
CA LYS A 249 3.77 30.65 9.05
C LYS A 249 4.21 29.38 8.31
N ALA A 250 3.58 29.06 7.18
CA ALA A 250 3.95 27.93 6.33
C ALA A 250 5.39 28.10 5.78
N MET A 251 5.73 29.29 5.25
CA MET A 251 7.08 29.58 4.76
C MET A 251 8.14 29.51 5.87
N GLN A 252 7.82 29.98 7.08
CA GLN A 252 8.71 29.84 8.25
C GLN A 252 8.94 28.39 8.65
N LEU A 253 7.91 27.56 8.62
CA LEU A 253 8.02 26.11 8.86
C LEU A 253 8.90 25.45 7.79
N LEU A 254 8.66 25.72 6.52
CA LEU A 254 9.44 25.15 5.41
C LEU A 254 10.92 25.56 5.49
N GLN A 255 11.21 26.84 5.83
CA GLN A 255 12.57 27.31 6.02
C GLN A 255 13.26 26.61 7.19
N HIS A 256 12.56 26.48 8.33
CA HIS A 256 13.08 25.76 9.49
C HIS A 256 13.43 24.30 9.16
N ILE A 257 12.57 23.62 8.41
CA ILE A 257 12.80 22.25 7.96
C ILE A 257 14.02 22.19 7.02
N ALA A 258 14.11 23.11 6.05
CA ALA A 258 15.20 23.17 5.09
C ALA A 258 16.57 23.40 5.75
N ASP A 259 16.59 24.17 6.83
CA ASP A 259 17.81 24.47 7.59
C ASP A 259 18.19 23.32 8.55
N SER A 260 17.19 22.68 9.17
CA SER A 260 17.39 21.59 10.14
C SER A 260 17.77 20.28 9.48
N PHE A 261 17.29 20.02 8.25
CA PHE A 261 17.46 18.77 7.53
C PHE A 261 18.04 18.99 6.12
N PRO A 262 19.36 19.22 6.02
CA PRO A 262 20.02 19.40 4.71
C PRO A 262 19.91 18.16 3.81
N GLN A 263 19.62 16.99 4.37
CA GLN A 263 19.41 15.72 3.65
C GLN A 263 18.16 15.74 2.76
N ILE A 264 17.20 16.66 3.01
CA ILE A 264 16.03 16.82 2.15
C ILE A 264 16.49 17.45 0.83
N THR A 265 16.44 16.65 -0.24
CA THR A 265 16.81 17.03 -1.60
C THR A 265 15.64 17.60 -2.40
N SER A 266 14.41 17.30 -1.96
CA SER A 266 13.16 17.72 -2.59
C SER A 266 12.17 18.15 -1.50
N LEU A 267 12.00 19.46 -1.28
CA LEU A 267 11.02 20.03 -0.35
C LEU A 267 9.93 20.73 -1.14
N ILE A 268 8.73 20.17 -1.06
CA ILE A 268 7.57 20.57 -1.85
C ILE A 268 6.42 20.94 -0.91
N TYR A 269 5.58 21.85 -1.31
CA TYR A 269 4.36 22.17 -0.58
C TYR A 269 3.18 22.41 -1.51
N VAL A 270 1.99 22.36 -0.93
CA VAL A 270 0.73 22.64 -1.62
C VAL A 270 -0.29 23.23 -0.67
N ASP A 271 -1.05 24.23 -1.15
CA ASP A 271 -2.29 24.65 -0.52
C ASP A 271 -3.42 23.76 -1.01
N ASN A 272 -3.98 22.94 -0.10
CA ASN A 272 -5.06 22.02 -0.40
C ASN A 272 -6.36 22.50 0.24
N GLN A 273 -7.17 23.20 -0.55
CA GLN A 273 -8.49 23.74 -0.15
C GLN A 273 -9.63 22.72 -0.29
N LYS A 274 -9.32 21.47 -0.62
CA LYS A 274 -10.33 20.42 -0.85
C LYS A 274 -10.82 19.81 0.47
N GLY A 275 -12.00 19.20 0.44
CA GLY A 275 -12.54 18.46 1.57
C GLY A 275 -11.85 17.10 1.85
N ASN A 276 -10.84 16.71 1.05
CA ASN A 276 -10.06 15.47 1.20
C ASN A 276 -8.57 15.74 1.04
N ASP A 277 -7.72 14.77 1.42
CA ASP A 277 -6.26 14.89 1.44
C ASP A 277 -5.58 14.59 0.10
N THR A 278 -6.35 14.32 -0.98
CA THR A 278 -5.77 14.04 -2.30
C THR A 278 -5.19 15.32 -2.91
N PHE A 279 -4.00 15.22 -3.50
CA PHE A 279 -3.29 16.35 -4.13
C PHE A 279 -2.93 16.11 -5.60
N GLY A 280 -3.38 14.99 -6.19
CA GLY A 280 -3.02 14.60 -7.55
C GLY A 280 -3.38 15.64 -8.62
N ASP A 281 -4.50 16.35 -8.44
CA ASP A 281 -5.02 17.39 -9.32
C ASP A 281 -4.58 18.83 -8.94
N LEU A 282 -3.79 18.99 -7.86
CA LEU A 282 -3.34 20.28 -7.38
C LEU A 282 -1.98 20.67 -7.98
N LYS A 283 -1.74 21.97 -8.08
CA LYS A 283 -0.41 22.51 -8.47
C LYS A 283 0.51 22.49 -7.25
N LEU A 284 1.56 21.71 -7.34
CA LEU A 284 2.61 21.64 -6.31
C LEU A 284 3.65 22.73 -6.53
N THR A 285 4.26 23.21 -5.45
CA THR A 285 5.32 24.23 -5.49
C THR A 285 6.57 23.69 -4.81
N THR A 286 7.70 23.74 -5.51
CA THR A 286 9.00 23.36 -4.95
C THR A 286 9.56 24.52 -4.12
N PHE A 287 9.80 24.27 -2.83
CA PHE A 287 10.44 25.23 -1.93
C PHE A 287 11.96 25.14 -2.00
N LYS A 288 12.54 23.92 -2.03
CA LYS A 288 13.97 23.66 -2.10
C LYS A 288 14.27 22.45 -2.97
N GLY A 289 15.32 22.51 -3.76
CA GLY A 289 15.83 21.40 -4.57
C GLY A 289 15.00 21.13 -5.82
N THR A 290 14.70 19.86 -6.07
CA THR A 290 13.93 19.38 -7.23
C THR A 290 12.52 18.99 -6.82
N ASP A 291 11.63 18.85 -7.79
CA ASP A 291 10.27 18.32 -7.60
C ASP A 291 10.18 16.78 -7.79
N PHE A 292 11.33 16.12 -7.79
CA PHE A 292 11.45 14.67 -7.94
C PHE A 292 12.67 14.15 -7.18
N ILE A 293 12.72 12.83 -7.02
CA ILE A 293 13.90 12.05 -6.62
C ILE A 293 14.15 10.94 -7.64
N TYR A 294 15.33 10.32 -7.59
CA TYR A 294 15.64 9.19 -8.43
C TYR A 294 15.69 7.88 -7.62
N GLU A 295 15.11 6.83 -8.19
CA GLU A 295 15.29 5.45 -7.78
C GLU A 295 16.13 4.72 -8.82
N THR A 296 16.92 3.73 -8.41
CA THR A 296 17.69 2.88 -9.34
C THR A 296 17.27 1.43 -9.23
N MET A 297 17.33 0.72 -10.37
CA MET A 297 17.08 -0.72 -10.43
C MET A 297 17.97 -1.32 -11.52
N GLU A 298 18.93 -2.15 -11.15
CA GLU A 298 20.06 -2.54 -12.00
C GLU A 298 20.80 -1.28 -12.51
N ASP A 299 20.98 -1.14 -13.82
CA ASP A 299 21.55 0.03 -14.48
C ASP A 299 20.52 1.11 -14.85
N LEU A 300 19.24 0.88 -14.53
CA LEU A 300 18.16 1.81 -14.84
C LEU A 300 17.94 2.83 -13.71
N LYS A 301 17.61 4.05 -14.12
CA LYS A 301 17.29 5.17 -13.25
C LYS A 301 15.87 5.66 -13.52
N PHE A 302 15.06 5.74 -12.47
CA PHE A 302 13.66 6.15 -12.55
C PHE A 302 13.45 7.48 -11.84
N LYS A 303 12.91 8.44 -12.56
CA LYS A 303 12.45 9.71 -12.00
C LYS A 303 11.11 9.50 -11.31
N VAL A 304 11.04 9.86 -10.02
CA VAL A 304 9.86 9.64 -9.18
C VAL A 304 9.44 10.96 -8.57
N GLY A 305 8.33 11.51 -9.04
CA GLY A 305 7.72 12.71 -8.50
C GLY A 305 6.81 12.42 -7.30
N PRO A 306 6.27 13.46 -6.66
CA PRO A 306 5.35 13.31 -5.53
C PRO A 306 4.03 12.62 -5.92
N LYS A 307 3.59 12.76 -7.15
CA LYS A 307 2.37 12.16 -7.70
C LYS A 307 2.62 10.79 -8.35
N SER A 308 3.87 10.47 -8.68
CA SER A 308 4.21 9.24 -9.38
C SER A 308 3.98 8.01 -8.48
N PHE A 309 3.35 6.98 -9.05
CA PHE A 309 3.35 5.68 -8.43
C PHE A 309 4.72 5.02 -8.62
N TYR A 310 5.28 4.50 -7.55
CA TYR A 310 6.45 3.64 -7.53
C TYR A 310 6.30 2.67 -6.37
N GLN A 311 6.71 1.42 -6.53
CA GLN A 311 6.58 0.40 -5.48
C GLN A 311 7.26 0.83 -4.19
N THR A 312 6.55 0.71 -3.06
CA THR A 312 7.00 1.30 -1.79
C THR A 312 8.01 0.45 -1.00
N ASN A 313 8.47 -0.65 -1.56
CA ASN A 313 9.61 -1.45 -1.13
C ASN A 313 10.49 -1.69 -2.35
N THR A 314 11.49 -0.84 -2.56
CA THR A 314 12.34 -0.84 -3.76
C THR A 314 13.11 -2.15 -3.92
N ASP A 315 13.73 -2.65 -2.85
CA ASP A 315 14.51 -3.89 -2.88
C ASP A 315 13.64 -5.09 -3.31
N GLN A 316 12.44 -5.18 -2.75
CA GLN A 316 11.54 -6.29 -3.05
C GLN A 316 10.80 -6.11 -4.39
N ALA A 317 10.59 -4.87 -4.84
CA ALA A 317 10.07 -4.59 -6.18
C ALA A 317 11.01 -5.12 -7.28
N TYR A 318 12.32 -4.98 -7.07
CA TYR A 318 13.31 -5.59 -7.96
C TYR A 318 13.11 -7.11 -8.08
N HIS A 319 12.96 -7.82 -6.96
CA HIS A 319 12.69 -9.27 -6.99
C HIS A 319 11.36 -9.62 -7.66
N LEU A 320 10.30 -8.85 -7.40
CA LEU A 320 9.00 -9.01 -8.06
C LEU A 320 9.13 -8.86 -9.59
N TYR A 321 9.84 -7.84 -10.04
CA TYR A 321 10.04 -7.60 -11.48
C TYR A 321 11.00 -8.60 -12.11
N CYS A 322 11.98 -9.12 -11.38
CA CYS A 322 12.79 -10.26 -11.82
C CYS A 322 11.95 -11.51 -12.08
N VAL A 323 10.94 -11.79 -11.23
CA VAL A 323 10.00 -12.89 -11.47
C VAL A 323 9.18 -12.61 -12.72
N ALA A 324 8.61 -11.41 -12.86
CA ALA A 324 7.82 -11.03 -14.03
C ALA A 324 8.65 -11.16 -15.34
N ARG A 325 9.88 -10.65 -15.33
CA ARG A 325 10.83 -10.75 -16.45
C ARG A 325 11.19 -12.21 -16.77
N SER A 326 11.45 -13.03 -15.75
CA SER A 326 11.71 -14.46 -15.92
C SER A 326 10.53 -15.20 -16.53
N PHE A 327 9.31 -14.91 -16.08
CA PHE A 327 8.09 -15.51 -16.61
C PHE A 327 7.78 -15.03 -18.04
N ALA A 328 8.14 -13.81 -18.39
CA ALA A 328 8.00 -13.31 -19.76
C ALA A 328 8.85 -14.08 -20.77
N GLN A 329 9.98 -14.71 -20.35
CA GLN A 329 10.86 -15.56 -21.19
C GLN A 329 11.26 -14.86 -22.49
N LEU A 330 11.72 -13.60 -22.39
CA LEU A 330 12.09 -12.79 -23.54
C LEU A 330 13.45 -13.20 -24.10
N THR A 331 13.58 -13.22 -25.44
CA THR A 331 14.78 -13.61 -26.18
C THR A 331 15.33 -12.50 -27.09
N GLY A 332 14.70 -11.32 -27.07
CA GLY A 332 15.07 -10.18 -27.92
C GLY A 332 14.22 -10.02 -29.19
N GLY A 333 13.37 -11.01 -29.47
CA GLY A 333 12.50 -11.00 -30.66
C GLY A 333 11.04 -10.65 -30.41
N GLU A 334 10.63 -10.59 -29.15
CA GLU A 334 9.23 -10.48 -28.77
C GLU A 334 8.74 -9.02 -28.79
N LEU A 335 7.49 -8.85 -29.24
CA LEU A 335 6.68 -7.67 -29.01
C LEU A 335 5.93 -7.87 -27.68
N VAL A 336 6.19 -6.96 -26.73
CA VAL A 336 5.61 -7.00 -25.38
C VAL A 336 4.60 -5.86 -25.23
N TYR A 337 3.42 -6.14 -24.69
CA TYR A 337 2.51 -5.11 -24.22
C TYR A 337 2.51 -5.10 -22.68
N ASP A 338 2.77 -3.93 -22.08
CA ASP A 338 2.77 -3.69 -20.63
C ASP A 338 1.51 -2.90 -20.28
N LEU A 339 0.51 -3.60 -19.75
CA LEU A 339 -0.79 -3.03 -19.40
C LEU A 339 -0.80 -2.56 -17.94
N TYR A 340 -1.35 -1.37 -17.69
CA TYR A 340 -1.24 -0.64 -16.43
C TYR A 340 0.21 -0.25 -16.15
N THR A 341 0.91 0.24 -17.19
CA THR A 341 2.36 0.45 -17.17
C THR A 341 2.83 1.50 -16.14
N GLY A 342 1.90 2.35 -15.63
CA GLY A 342 2.22 3.42 -14.70
C GLY A 342 3.30 4.34 -15.26
N THR A 343 4.37 4.56 -14.49
CA THR A 343 5.53 5.36 -14.90
C THR A 343 6.53 4.58 -15.78
N GLY A 344 6.08 3.48 -16.39
CA GLY A 344 6.87 2.67 -17.30
C GLY A 344 7.95 1.81 -16.64
N THR A 345 7.81 1.51 -15.34
CA THR A 345 8.87 0.79 -14.62
C THR A 345 9.11 -0.61 -15.18
N ILE A 346 8.05 -1.42 -15.34
CA ILE A 346 8.17 -2.78 -15.89
C ILE A 346 8.57 -2.71 -17.36
N ALA A 347 7.92 -1.82 -18.15
CA ALA A 347 8.24 -1.64 -19.57
C ALA A 347 9.73 -1.39 -19.79
N ASN A 348 10.32 -0.43 -19.06
CA ASN A 348 11.74 -0.12 -19.16
C ASN A 348 12.62 -1.26 -18.64
N PHE A 349 12.20 -1.95 -17.56
CA PHE A 349 12.96 -3.05 -16.97
C PHE A 349 13.11 -4.25 -17.90
N VAL A 350 12.15 -4.49 -18.80
CA VAL A 350 12.19 -5.61 -19.75
C VAL A 350 12.64 -5.19 -21.14
N ALA A 351 12.76 -3.89 -21.44
CA ALA A 351 13.01 -3.37 -22.78
C ALA A 351 14.27 -3.92 -23.45
N HIS A 352 15.37 -4.09 -22.69
CA HIS A 352 16.63 -4.63 -23.24
C HIS A 352 16.55 -6.10 -23.70
N GLN A 353 15.51 -6.82 -23.26
CA GLN A 353 15.28 -8.23 -23.62
C GLN A 353 14.12 -8.40 -24.61
N ALA A 354 13.51 -7.32 -25.07
CA ALA A 354 12.39 -7.32 -26.00
C ALA A 354 12.78 -6.65 -27.34
N LYS A 355 12.13 -7.04 -28.44
CA LYS A 355 12.20 -6.29 -29.70
C LYS A 355 11.58 -4.91 -29.52
N GLN A 356 10.43 -4.83 -28.89
CA GLN A 356 9.70 -3.61 -28.61
C GLN A 356 8.77 -3.83 -27.42
N VAL A 357 8.58 -2.78 -26.60
CA VAL A 357 7.59 -2.77 -25.51
C VAL A 357 6.59 -1.64 -25.74
N ILE A 358 5.29 -1.93 -25.63
CA ILE A 358 4.22 -0.96 -25.72
C ILE A 358 3.53 -0.88 -24.37
N GLY A 359 3.67 0.26 -23.70
CA GLY A 359 3.01 0.53 -22.42
C GLY A 359 1.68 1.27 -22.61
N ILE A 360 0.64 0.82 -21.90
CA ILE A 360 -0.68 1.45 -21.90
C ILE A 360 -1.08 1.79 -20.46
N GLU A 361 -1.48 3.03 -20.21
CA GLU A 361 -1.87 3.54 -18.90
C GLU A 361 -3.00 4.54 -19.05
N TYR A 362 -3.93 4.51 -18.08
CA TYR A 362 -5.09 5.42 -18.09
C TYR A 362 -4.72 6.88 -17.77
N VAL A 363 -3.70 7.09 -16.92
CA VAL A 363 -3.29 8.40 -16.39
C VAL A 363 -2.27 9.05 -17.35
N PRO A 364 -2.61 10.16 -18.02
CA PRO A 364 -1.71 10.81 -19.00
C PRO A 364 -0.37 11.26 -18.39
N GLU A 365 -0.40 11.78 -17.15
CA GLU A 365 0.80 12.25 -16.46
C GLU A 365 1.79 11.10 -16.18
N ALA A 366 1.29 9.90 -15.88
CA ALA A 366 2.12 8.72 -15.70
C ALA A 366 2.79 8.29 -17.02
N ILE A 367 2.12 8.48 -18.16
CA ILE A 367 2.69 8.23 -19.49
C ILE A 367 3.82 9.23 -19.81
N GLU A 368 3.69 10.49 -19.42
CA GLU A 368 4.80 11.46 -19.59
C GLU A 368 6.00 11.05 -18.71
N ASP A 369 5.77 10.63 -17.46
CA ASP A 369 6.82 10.07 -16.61
C ASP A 369 7.46 8.81 -17.26
N ALA A 370 6.67 7.94 -17.87
CA ALA A 370 7.16 6.73 -18.54
C ALA A 370 8.08 7.05 -19.73
N LYS A 371 7.71 8.04 -20.56
CA LYS A 371 8.52 8.54 -21.67
C LYS A 371 9.83 9.15 -21.17
N GLU A 372 9.75 9.99 -20.12
CA GLU A 372 10.92 10.60 -19.50
C GLU A 372 11.87 9.51 -18.93
N ASN A 373 11.33 8.48 -18.28
CA ASN A 373 12.10 7.37 -17.75
C ASN A 373 12.80 6.57 -18.87
N SER A 374 12.16 6.36 -20.01
CA SER A 374 12.81 5.75 -21.18
C SER A 374 13.94 6.64 -21.71
N HIS A 375 13.71 7.95 -21.82
CA HIS A 375 14.68 8.91 -22.31
C HIS A 375 15.92 8.98 -21.40
N VAL A 376 15.74 9.07 -20.08
CA VAL A 376 16.83 9.12 -19.09
C VAL A 376 17.72 7.86 -19.18
N ASN A 377 17.14 6.70 -19.52
CA ASN A 377 17.84 5.43 -19.66
C ASN A 377 18.32 5.14 -21.08
N GLY A 378 18.12 6.04 -22.04
CA GLY A 378 18.50 5.83 -23.43
C GLY A 378 17.77 4.66 -24.11
N ILE A 379 16.58 4.31 -23.62
CA ILE A 379 15.76 3.23 -24.16
C ILE A 379 14.95 3.77 -25.34
N ASN A 380 15.09 3.16 -26.52
CA ASN A 380 14.50 3.64 -27.77
C ASN A 380 13.46 2.68 -28.36
N ASN A 381 13.25 1.53 -27.73
CA ASN A 381 12.31 0.49 -28.20
C ASN A 381 11.04 0.40 -27.33
N THR A 382 10.69 1.48 -26.62
CA THR A 382 9.44 1.61 -25.88
C THR A 382 8.52 2.62 -26.54
N LEU A 383 7.20 2.35 -26.55
CA LEU A 383 6.15 3.27 -26.93
C LEU A 383 5.10 3.33 -25.82
N PHE A 384 4.53 4.51 -25.56
CA PHE A 384 3.56 4.68 -24.49
C PHE A 384 2.30 5.41 -24.94
N TYR A 385 1.13 4.89 -24.54
CA TYR A 385 -0.18 5.36 -24.90
C TYR A 385 -1.04 5.64 -23.66
N ALA A 386 -1.62 6.84 -23.60
CA ALA A 386 -2.53 7.21 -22.52
C ALA A 386 -3.99 6.91 -22.90
N GLY A 387 -4.69 6.13 -22.08
CA GLY A 387 -6.13 5.85 -22.24
C GLY A 387 -6.55 4.54 -21.59
N ASP A 388 -7.85 4.26 -21.63
CA ASP A 388 -8.40 3.01 -21.11
C ASP A 388 -7.98 1.83 -22.01
N MET A 389 -7.47 0.76 -21.42
CA MET A 389 -6.97 -0.42 -22.13
C MET A 389 -8.01 -1.00 -23.09
N LYS A 390 -9.29 -1.01 -22.71
CA LYS A 390 -10.38 -1.54 -23.55
C LYS A 390 -10.64 -0.69 -24.79
N ASP A 391 -10.31 0.61 -24.73
CA ASP A 391 -10.54 1.56 -25.83
C ASP A 391 -9.31 1.68 -26.74
N ILE A 392 -8.11 1.42 -26.20
CA ILE A 392 -6.85 1.45 -26.96
C ILE A 392 -6.54 0.11 -27.60
N LEU A 393 -6.64 -1.01 -26.87
CA LEU A 393 -6.26 -2.33 -27.36
C LEU A 393 -7.33 -2.90 -28.30
N THR A 394 -7.53 -2.22 -29.44
CA THR A 394 -8.47 -2.59 -30.51
C THR A 394 -7.80 -3.41 -31.61
N ASP A 395 -8.59 -3.99 -32.49
CA ASP A 395 -8.05 -4.72 -33.66
C ASP A 395 -7.22 -3.78 -34.56
N ASP A 396 -7.63 -2.51 -34.72
CA ASP A 396 -6.87 -1.51 -35.49
C ASP A 396 -5.50 -1.22 -34.82
N PHE A 397 -5.47 -1.11 -33.50
CA PHE A 397 -4.23 -0.92 -32.74
C PHE A 397 -3.29 -2.12 -32.90
N ILE A 398 -3.83 -3.33 -32.84
CA ILE A 398 -3.06 -4.56 -33.07
C ILE A 398 -2.57 -4.65 -34.51
N GLN A 399 -3.37 -4.22 -35.47
CA GLN A 399 -2.95 -4.18 -36.88
C GLN A 399 -1.82 -3.17 -37.13
N GLU A 400 -1.86 -2.01 -36.46
CA GLU A 400 -0.83 -0.96 -36.57
C GLU A 400 0.48 -1.35 -35.90
N HIS A 401 0.40 -1.89 -34.68
CA HIS A 401 1.56 -2.11 -33.82
C HIS A 401 2.06 -3.56 -33.79
N GLY A 402 1.25 -4.50 -34.26
CA GLY A 402 1.52 -5.93 -34.27
C GLY A 402 0.85 -6.67 -33.10
N GLN A 403 0.62 -7.96 -33.33
CA GLN A 403 0.09 -8.85 -32.28
C GLN A 403 1.16 -9.08 -31.19
N PRO A 404 0.86 -8.87 -29.90
CA PRO A 404 1.84 -9.09 -28.84
C PRO A 404 2.20 -10.57 -28.71
N ASP A 405 3.49 -10.86 -28.55
CA ASP A 405 3.96 -12.19 -28.15
C ASP A 405 3.71 -12.43 -26.66
N VAL A 406 3.90 -11.39 -25.85
CA VAL A 406 3.76 -11.42 -24.41
C VAL A 406 2.95 -10.19 -23.95
N ILE A 407 2.02 -10.41 -23.04
CA ILE A 407 1.37 -9.33 -22.26
C ILE A 407 1.87 -9.45 -20.81
N ILE A 408 2.37 -8.35 -20.25
CA ILE A 408 2.61 -8.19 -18.81
C ILE A 408 1.51 -7.27 -18.29
N THR A 409 0.89 -7.60 -17.18
CA THR A 409 -0.18 -6.79 -16.59
C THR A 409 -0.06 -6.72 -15.08
N ASP A 410 -0.16 -5.50 -14.51
CA ASP A 410 -0.14 -5.22 -13.07
C ASP A 410 -1.32 -4.31 -12.70
N PRO A 411 -2.55 -4.83 -12.72
CA PRO A 411 -3.75 -4.02 -12.50
C PRO A 411 -3.92 -3.60 -11.02
N PRO A 412 -4.78 -2.61 -10.75
CA PRO A 412 -5.10 -2.18 -9.40
C PRO A 412 -5.78 -3.30 -8.59
N ARG A 413 -5.95 -3.09 -7.27
CA ARG A 413 -6.53 -4.07 -6.33
C ARG A 413 -7.87 -4.67 -6.73
N ALA A 414 -8.64 -3.98 -7.56
CA ALA A 414 -9.92 -4.46 -8.08
C ALA A 414 -9.76 -5.58 -9.14
N GLY A 415 -8.53 -5.82 -9.61
CA GLY A 415 -8.25 -6.67 -10.75
C GLY A 415 -8.62 -5.99 -12.07
N MET A 416 -8.65 -6.77 -13.14
CA MET A 416 -9.04 -6.28 -14.46
C MET A 416 -10.57 -6.21 -14.61
N HIS A 417 -11.04 -5.23 -15.37
CA HIS A 417 -12.44 -5.24 -15.83
C HIS A 417 -12.64 -6.37 -16.85
N ALA A 418 -13.83 -6.97 -16.87
CA ALA A 418 -14.11 -8.08 -17.79
C ALA A 418 -13.89 -7.72 -19.28
N ASP A 419 -14.09 -6.46 -19.64
CA ASP A 419 -13.83 -6.00 -21.02
C ASP A 419 -12.32 -5.92 -21.32
N VAL A 420 -11.47 -5.58 -20.33
CA VAL A 420 -10.02 -5.65 -20.50
C VAL A 420 -9.56 -7.11 -20.68
N VAL A 421 -10.13 -8.05 -19.92
CA VAL A 421 -9.85 -9.49 -20.12
C VAL A 421 -10.22 -9.90 -21.56
N LYS A 422 -11.37 -9.46 -22.08
CA LYS A 422 -11.79 -9.77 -23.46
C LYS A 422 -10.80 -9.25 -24.51
N VAL A 423 -10.34 -7.99 -24.39
CA VAL A 423 -9.39 -7.44 -25.38
C VAL A 423 -8.02 -8.14 -25.29
N ILE A 424 -7.60 -8.58 -24.11
CA ILE A 424 -6.40 -9.43 -23.94
C ILE A 424 -6.59 -10.78 -24.65
N LEU A 425 -7.74 -11.43 -24.49
CA LEU A 425 -8.05 -12.69 -25.16
C LEU A 425 -8.10 -12.53 -26.70
N ASN A 426 -8.65 -11.42 -27.19
CA ASN A 426 -8.67 -11.09 -28.62
C ASN A 426 -7.26 -10.82 -29.18
N ALA A 427 -6.40 -10.13 -28.40
CA ALA A 427 -5.00 -9.90 -28.77
C ALA A 427 -4.21 -11.22 -28.85
N ALA A 428 -4.68 -12.25 -28.16
CA ALA A 428 -4.22 -13.62 -28.22
C ALA A 428 -2.67 -13.80 -28.10
N PRO A 429 -2.01 -13.21 -27.08
CA PRO A 429 -0.58 -13.38 -26.87
C PRO A 429 -0.23 -14.85 -26.62
N LYS A 430 1.02 -15.22 -26.87
CA LYS A 430 1.52 -16.57 -26.52
C LYS A 430 1.59 -16.79 -25.02
N ARG A 431 1.94 -15.73 -24.28
CA ARG A 431 2.10 -15.72 -22.82
C ARG A 431 1.49 -14.47 -22.19
N ILE A 432 0.96 -14.64 -20.98
CA ILE A 432 0.51 -13.53 -20.15
C ILE A 432 1.23 -13.65 -18.79
N VAL A 433 1.91 -12.61 -18.36
CA VAL A 433 2.49 -12.48 -17.03
C VAL A 433 1.57 -11.56 -16.21
N TYR A 434 0.88 -12.12 -15.23
CA TYR A 434 -0.07 -11.39 -14.42
C TYR A 434 0.50 -11.14 -13.02
N VAL A 435 0.93 -9.93 -12.73
CA VAL A 435 1.32 -9.44 -11.40
C VAL A 435 0.07 -8.92 -10.68
N SER A 436 -0.11 -9.24 -9.40
CA SER A 436 -1.30 -8.79 -8.67
C SER A 436 -1.04 -8.64 -7.17
N CYS A 437 -1.47 -7.52 -6.61
CA CYS A 437 -1.50 -7.28 -5.17
C CYS A 437 -2.74 -7.86 -4.46
N ASN A 438 -3.63 -8.53 -5.21
CA ASN A 438 -4.85 -9.15 -4.68
C ASN A 438 -5.13 -10.50 -5.36
N PRO A 439 -4.64 -11.61 -4.80
CA PRO A 439 -4.83 -12.93 -5.38
C PRO A 439 -6.30 -13.35 -5.55
N ALA A 440 -7.25 -12.76 -4.80
CA ALA A 440 -8.67 -13.08 -4.97
C ALA A 440 -9.25 -12.51 -6.28
N THR A 441 -8.89 -11.27 -6.64
CA THR A 441 -9.29 -10.69 -7.92
C THR A 441 -8.52 -11.29 -9.08
N GLN A 442 -7.24 -11.60 -8.89
CA GLN A 442 -6.47 -12.37 -9.85
C GLN A 442 -7.10 -13.72 -10.15
N ALA A 443 -7.52 -14.47 -9.12
CA ALA A 443 -8.21 -15.76 -9.26
C ALA A 443 -9.49 -15.65 -10.09
N ARG A 444 -10.30 -14.61 -9.87
CA ARG A 444 -11.49 -14.31 -10.69
C ARG A 444 -11.13 -14.10 -12.16
N ASP A 445 -10.09 -13.32 -12.41
CA ASP A 445 -9.66 -13.00 -13.77
C ASP A 445 -9.08 -14.23 -14.48
N LEU A 446 -8.31 -15.08 -13.76
CA LEU A 446 -7.81 -16.35 -14.27
C LEU A 446 -8.95 -17.29 -14.71
N GLN A 447 -10.05 -17.32 -13.95
CA GLN A 447 -11.23 -18.10 -14.32
C GLN A 447 -11.84 -17.65 -15.67
N LEU A 448 -11.80 -16.36 -15.95
CA LEU A 448 -12.29 -15.82 -17.23
C LEU A 448 -11.38 -16.18 -18.41
N MET A 449 -10.11 -16.47 -18.15
CA MET A 449 -9.10 -16.79 -19.18
C MET A 449 -8.91 -18.31 -19.37
N ASP A 450 -9.46 -19.16 -18.51
CA ASP A 450 -9.12 -20.60 -18.44
C ASP A 450 -9.47 -21.38 -19.72
N ALA A 451 -10.44 -20.90 -20.51
CA ALA A 451 -10.78 -21.55 -21.79
C ALA A 451 -9.63 -21.46 -22.81
N ASP A 452 -8.88 -20.36 -22.82
CA ASP A 452 -7.86 -20.05 -23.82
C ASP A 452 -6.43 -20.20 -23.28
N TYR A 453 -6.24 -20.09 -21.95
CA TYR A 453 -4.93 -20.09 -21.30
C TYR A 453 -4.89 -21.07 -20.13
N LYS A 454 -3.71 -21.66 -19.91
CA LYS A 454 -3.40 -22.49 -18.74
C LYS A 454 -2.41 -21.76 -17.83
N VAL A 455 -2.58 -21.91 -16.53
CA VAL A 455 -1.57 -21.47 -15.54
C VAL A 455 -0.41 -22.45 -15.54
N VAL A 456 0.81 -21.98 -15.79
CA VAL A 456 2.02 -22.83 -15.85
C VAL A 456 3.02 -22.54 -14.73
N ALA A 457 2.96 -21.36 -14.10
CA ALA A 457 3.75 -21.04 -12.93
C ALA A 457 3.02 -20.05 -12.01
N VAL A 458 3.26 -20.17 -10.70
CA VAL A 458 2.74 -19.28 -9.66
C VAL A 458 3.85 -18.98 -8.67
N GLN A 459 4.14 -17.69 -8.46
CA GLN A 459 5.15 -17.21 -7.53
C GLN A 459 4.58 -16.13 -6.62
N PRO A 460 4.24 -16.46 -5.36
CA PRO A 460 3.93 -15.46 -4.36
C PRO A 460 5.19 -14.67 -3.94
N VAL A 461 5.01 -13.38 -3.63
CA VAL A 461 6.09 -12.47 -3.21
C VAL A 461 5.62 -11.63 -2.02
N ASP A 462 6.41 -11.59 -0.96
CA ASP A 462 6.14 -10.71 0.17
C ASP A 462 6.76 -9.33 -0.03
N MET A 463 5.96 -8.38 -0.49
CA MET A 463 6.36 -6.97 -0.64
C MET A 463 6.30 -6.20 0.68
N PHE A 464 5.47 -6.64 1.64
CA PHE A 464 5.13 -5.84 2.81
C PHE A 464 5.15 -6.67 4.10
N PRO A 465 6.35 -6.97 4.67
CA PRO A 465 6.48 -7.62 5.97
C PRO A 465 5.61 -6.97 7.05
N HIS A 466 5.14 -7.77 8.00
CA HIS A 466 4.25 -7.38 9.11
C HIS A 466 2.84 -6.93 8.69
N THR A 467 2.49 -7.06 7.41
CA THR A 467 1.15 -6.81 6.88
C THR A 467 0.58 -8.06 6.21
N PRO A 468 -0.75 -8.19 6.04
CA PRO A 468 -1.35 -9.33 5.35
C PRO A 468 -1.28 -9.25 3.82
N HIS A 469 -0.70 -8.19 3.28
CA HIS A 469 -0.60 -7.99 1.84
C HIS A 469 0.42 -8.95 1.23
N VAL A 470 0.07 -9.51 0.10
CA VAL A 470 0.93 -10.39 -0.69
C VAL A 470 0.76 -10.05 -2.16
N GLU A 471 1.88 -9.99 -2.87
CA GLU A 471 1.91 -9.97 -4.33
C GLU A 471 1.96 -11.40 -4.86
N ASN A 472 1.42 -11.61 -6.04
CA ASN A 472 1.50 -12.90 -6.70
C ASN A 472 1.71 -12.71 -8.21
N VAL A 473 2.69 -13.42 -8.76
CA VAL A 473 2.94 -13.44 -10.20
C VAL A 473 2.51 -14.77 -10.76
N VAL A 474 1.67 -14.74 -11.80
CA VAL A 474 1.20 -15.92 -12.50
C VAL A 474 1.64 -15.85 -13.96
N LEU A 475 2.21 -16.95 -14.44
CA LEU A 475 2.46 -17.15 -15.87
C LEU A 475 1.32 -17.98 -16.46
N LEU A 476 0.71 -17.45 -17.52
CA LEU A 476 -0.24 -18.16 -18.35
C LEU A 476 0.34 -18.41 -19.75
N GLU A 477 0.13 -19.58 -20.27
CA GLU A 477 0.44 -19.95 -21.66
C GLU A 477 -0.83 -20.29 -22.43
N ARG A 478 -0.87 -19.90 -23.70
CA ARG A 478 -2.01 -20.19 -24.56
C ARG A 478 -2.15 -21.71 -24.75
N ARG A 479 -3.39 -22.20 -24.71
CA ARG A 479 -3.75 -23.61 -24.91
C ARG A 479 -3.55 -24.04 -26.37
#